data_511b57fc35815f7ccac3e26d45222d6c
#
_entry.id   511b57fc35815f7ccac3e26d45222d6c
#
_cell.length_a   1.000
_cell.length_b   1.000
_cell.length_c   1.000
_cell.angle_alpha   90.00
_cell.angle_beta   90.00
_cell.angle_gamma   90.00
#
_symmetry.space_group_name_H-M   'P 1'
#
loop_
_entity.id
_entity.type
_entity.pdbx_description
1 polymer ?
#
loop_
_entity_poly.entity_id
_entity_poly.type
_entity_poly.pdbx_seq_one_letter_code
_entity_poly.pdbx_strand_id
1 'polypeptide(L)'
;AQLRSSEVIVSEETRLAWKTILDEPLKIYGIDDFQPGAETARKFGFFSEVQGDVQSAVDWLKANGCEVNDRYLELFSDVKVKQSIPDEKQLERLPKPVTYYAKYAFRGMCASANERTFIGALAPRGSMAINAIRLAIFQTTKQLLYFSAFASSIVADFIIKLKGRSNVVEDDISQLPILEGQAMKHAVNRLLRLSCLSSAFADIWKEGFNDSMSNERFVIENPPGFRFESHWKDLSAEWSNNVFFRNDYHRRQAMLEIDVLVAIEINLTIEELIQVYSVQFPVMKTYENFDEYDLHGRRLPNTTRKDAGAKELRDSLANHDGKTPVTVSWEIDNRNQTVTKTFHPPFKHIDRIEDYKVAYRVFKERLG
;
A
#
# COMPACT_ATOMS: atom_id res chain seq x y z
N ALA A 1 10.26 -12.94 -16.28
CA ALA A 1 11.46 -12.66 -15.48
C ALA A 1 12.68 -12.95 -16.36
N GLN A 2 13.38 -11.94 -16.78
CA GLN A 2 14.65 -12.14 -17.45
C GLN A 2 15.62 -12.68 -16.40
N LEU A 3 16.12 -13.90 -16.61
CA LEU A 3 17.30 -14.43 -15.94
C LEU A 3 18.51 -13.58 -16.37
N ARG A 4 18.54 -12.35 -15.92
CA ARG A 4 19.67 -11.45 -16.05
C ARG A 4 20.47 -11.53 -14.76
N SER A 5 21.22 -12.57 -14.58
CA SER A 5 22.33 -12.45 -13.66
C SER A 5 23.51 -13.21 -14.22
N SER A 6 24.52 -12.44 -14.56
CA SER A 6 25.88 -12.90 -14.79
C SER A 6 26.50 -13.55 -13.56
N GLU A 7 25.75 -13.73 -12.49
CA GLU A 7 26.24 -14.19 -11.19
C GLU A 7 25.77 -15.61 -10.81
N VAL A 8 24.79 -16.15 -11.54
CA VAL A 8 24.42 -17.57 -11.42
C VAL A 8 25.22 -18.35 -12.44
N ILE A 9 26.13 -19.19 -11.99
CA ILE A 9 26.91 -20.08 -12.86
C ILE A 9 25.98 -21.20 -13.35
N VAL A 10 25.13 -20.87 -14.31
CA VAL A 10 24.31 -21.82 -15.04
C VAL A 10 24.94 -21.96 -16.42
N SER A 11 25.06 -23.18 -16.93
CA SER A 11 25.60 -23.36 -18.31
C SER A 11 24.73 -22.60 -19.30
N GLU A 12 25.31 -22.19 -20.41
CA GLU A 12 24.59 -21.44 -21.44
C GLU A 12 23.44 -22.29 -22.04
N GLU A 13 23.64 -23.59 -22.13
CA GLU A 13 22.64 -24.58 -22.55
C GLU A 13 21.45 -24.63 -21.56
N THR A 14 21.72 -24.67 -20.28
CA THR A 14 20.67 -24.62 -19.24
C THR A 14 19.92 -23.29 -19.28
N ARG A 15 20.64 -22.18 -19.53
CA ARG A 15 20.03 -20.86 -19.68
C ARG A 15 19.09 -20.81 -20.89
N LEU A 16 19.50 -21.42 -22.02
CA LEU A 16 18.70 -21.47 -23.22
C LEU A 16 17.45 -22.35 -23.03
N ALA A 17 17.60 -23.50 -22.38
CA ALA A 17 16.48 -24.39 -22.02
C ALA A 17 15.48 -23.65 -21.10
N TRP A 18 15.97 -22.97 -20.09
CA TRP A 18 15.12 -22.17 -19.20
C TRP A 18 14.40 -21.04 -19.92
N LYS A 19 15.07 -20.37 -20.87
CA LYS A 19 14.45 -19.34 -21.69
C LYS A 19 13.29 -19.91 -22.52
N THR A 20 13.50 -21.05 -23.17
CA THR A 20 12.46 -21.72 -23.97
C THR A 20 11.27 -22.15 -23.10
N ILE A 21 11.53 -22.67 -21.91
CA ILE A 21 10.51 -23.05 -20.94
C ILE A 21 9.73 -21.82 -20.43
N LEU A 22 10.43 -20.72 -20.19
CA LEU A 22 9.83 -19.45 -19.75
C LEU A 22 9.01 -18.78 -20.85
N ASP A 23 9.39 -18.96 -22.12
CA ASP A 23 8.66 -18.42 -23.25
C ASP A 23 7.39 -19.26 -23.61
N GLU A 24 7.34 -20.53 -23.20
CA GLU A 24 6.18 -21.41 -23.41
C GLU A 24 5.69 -22.11 -22.10
N PRO A 25 5.46 -21.39 -21.01
CA PRO A 25 5.18 -21.98 -19.69
C PRO A 25 3.83 -22.66 -19.60
N LEU A 26 2.87 -22.25 -20.43
CA LEU A 26 1.49 -22.74 -20.42
C LEU A 26 1.42 -24.24 -20.65
N LYS A 27 2.22 -24.73 -21.59
CA LYS A 27 2.26 -26.15 -21.95
C LYS A 27 2.86 -27.04 -20.88
N ILE A 28 3.72 -26.48 -20.03
CA ILE A 28 4.38 -27.21 -18.93
C ILE A 28 3.47 -27.31 -17.71
N TYR A 29 2.66 -26.28 -17.47
CA TYR A 29 1.84 -26.21 -16.26
C TYR A 29 0.37 -26.55 -16.50
N GLY A 30 -0.06 -26.78 -17.75
CA GLY A 30 -1.47 -27.03 -18.09
C GLY A 30 -2.41 -25.89 -17.72
N ILE A 31 -1.89 -24.66 -17.61
CA ILE A 31 -2.65 -23.46 -17.25
C ILE A 31 -2.60 -22.50 -18.43
N ASP A 32 -3.71 -22.36 -19.12
CA ASP A 32 -3.79 -21.59 -20.38
C ASP A 32 -3.51 -20.09 -20.21
N ASP A 33 -3.71 -19.54 -19.01
CA ASP A 33 -3.53 -18.11 -18.68
C ASP A 33 -2.27 -17.83 -17.84
N PHE A 34 -1.40 -18.82 -17.66
CA PHE A 34 -0.22 -18.65 -16.82
C PHE A 34 0.87 -17.84 -17.54
N GLN A 35 1.12 -16.64 -17.08
CA GLN A 35 2.26 -15.86 -17.55
C GLN A 35 3.54 -16.38 -16.92
N PRO A 36 4.61 -16.61 -17.72
CA PRO A 36 5.88 -17.08 -17.19
C PRO A 36 6.43 -16.03 -16.23
N GLY A 37 6.19 -16.29 -14.99
CA GLY A 37 6.68 -15.46 -13.91
C GLY A 37 7.81 -16.17 -13.19
N ALA A 38 8.27 -15.49 -12.21
CA ALA A 38 9.27 -15.97 -11.29
C ALA A 38 8.87 -17.25 -10.54
N GLU A 39 7.62 -17.68 -10.54
CA GLU A 39 7.21 -18.97 -10.00
C GLU A 39 7.68 -20.12 -10.90
N THR A 40 7.63 -19.95 -12.22
CA THR A 40 8.21 -20.89 -13.18
C THR A 40 9.71 -20.95 -13.01
N ALA A 41 10.40 -19.81 -12.95
CA ALA A 41 11.83 -19.75 -12.70
C ALA A 41 12.22 -20.39 -11.35
N ARG A 42 11.38 -20.24 -10.33
CA ARG A 42 11.56 -20.86 -9.00
C ARG A 42 11.37 -22.36 -9.04
N LYS A 43 10.35 -22.87 -9.74
CA LYS A 43 10.16 -24.32 -9.92
C LYS A 43 11.31 -24.94 -10.70
N PHE A 44 11.86 -24.25 -11.68
CA PHE A 44 13.04 -24.68 -12.42
C PHE A 44 14.35 -24.49 -11.64
N GLY A 45 14.43 -23.52 -10.73
CA GLY A 45 15.52 -23.39 -9.77
C GLY A 45 15.65 -24.59 -8.83
N PHE A 46 14.56 -25.33 -8.61
CA PHE A 46 14.51 -26.57 -7.81
C PHE A 46 15.02 -27.81 -8.53
N PHE A 47 15.52 -27.71 -9.76
CA PHE A 47 16.30 -28.82 -10.34
C PHE A 47 17.49 -29.24 -9.46
N SER A 48 17.91 -28.41 -8.54
CA SER A 48 18.89 -28.78 -7.53
C SER A 48 18.40 -29.83 -6.53
N GLU A 49 17.09 -29.96 -6.32
CA GLU A 49 16.51 -31.00 -5.46
C GLU A 49 16.31 -32.32 -6.21
N VAL A 50 16.29 -32.27 -7.52
CA VAL A 50 16.22 -33.44 -8.38
C VAL A 50 17.65 -33.81 -8.76
N GLN A 51 18.27 -34.62 -7.94
CA GLN A 51 19.60 -35.21 -8.27
C GLN A 51 19.43 -36.11 -9.47
N GLY A 52 19.97 -35.71 -10.62
CA GLY A 52 20.02 -36.63 -11.70
C GLY A 52 19.82 -36.03 -13.09
N ASP A 53 19.40 -36.89 -13.95
CA ASP A 53 19.18 -36.65 -15.35
C ASP A 53 17.84 -35.92 -15.61
N VAL A 54 17.61 -35.61 -16.85
CA VAL A 54 16.39 -34.98 -17.33
C VAL A 54 15.14 -35.76 -16.95
N GLN A 55 15.22 -37.10 -16.90
CA GLN A 55 14.09 -37.95 -16.56
C GLN A 55 13.61 -37.72 -15.13
N SER A 56 14.54 -37.64 -14.19
CA SER A 56 14.23 -37.35 -12.78
C SER A 56 13.54 -35.98 -12.63
N ALA A 57 13.97 -34.97 -13.41
CA ALA A 57 13.34 -33.66 -13.44
C ALA A 57 11.91 -33.70 -14.00
N VAL A 58 11.71 -34.44 -15.07
CA VAL A 58 10.40 -34.69 -15.69
C VAL A 58 9.46 -35.42 -14.74
N ASP A 59 9.95 -36.44 -14.06
CA ASP A 59 9.18 -37.23 -13.10
C ASP A 59 8.75 -36.38 -11.90
N TRP A 60 9.65 -35.51 -11.44
CA TRP A 60 9.33 -34.54 -10.39
C TRP A 60 8.26 -33.53 -10.84
N LEU A 61 8.37 -32.98 -12.05
CA LEU A 61 7.37 -32.07 -12.61
C LEU A 61 5.99 -32.75 -12.72
N LYS A 62 5.95 -33.99 -13.21
CA LYS A 62 4.71 -34.78 -13.31
C LYS A 62 4.11 -35.08 -11.93
N ALA A 63 4.94 -35.43 -10.96
CA ALA A 63 4.51 -35.68 -9.58
C ALA A 63 3.93 -34.41 -8.91
N ASN A 64 4.32 -33.22 -9.36
CA ASN A 64 3.79 -31.93 -8.91
C ASN A 64 2.67 -31.36 -9.80
N GLY A 65 2.04 -32.21 -10.63
CA GLY A 65 0.86 -31.86 -11.42
C GLY A 65 1.16 -31.01 -12.66
N CYS A 66 2.42 -31.02 -13.14
CA CYS A 66 2.78 -30.33 -14.37
C CYS A 66 2.63 -31.25 -15.59
N GLU A 67 2.00 -30.76 -16.66
CA GLU A 67 2.05 -31.45 -17.96
C GLU A 67 3.41 -31.14 -18.62
N VAL A 68 4.12 -32.20 -19.00
CA VAL A 68 5.39 -32.12 -19.72
C VAL A 68 5.20 -32.72 -21.10
N ASN A 69 5.32 -31.91 -22.14
CA ASN A 69 5.17 -32.37 -23.49
C ASN A 69 6.51 -32.92 -24.07
N ASP A 70 6.45 -33.75 -25.09
CA ASP A 70 7.59 -34.44 -25.69
C ASP A 70 8.68 -33.47 -26.21
N ARG A 71 8.28 -32.28 -26.67
CA ARG A 71 9.22 -31.23 -27.11
C ARG A 71 10.17 -30.77 -26.00
N TYR A 72 9.69 -30.75 -24.77
CA TYR A 72 10.54 -30.40 -23.63
C TYR A 72 11.47 -31.55 -23.24
N LEU A 73 11.02 -32.79 -23.43
CA LEU A 73 11.87 -33.96 -23.24
C LEU A 73 13.04 -33.95 -24.24
N GLU A 74 12.82 -33.58 -25.48
CA GLU A 74 13.87 -33.46 -26.50
C GLU A 74 14.84 -32.31 -26.14
N LEU A 75 14.33 -31.17 -25.73
CA LEU A 75 15.14 -30.02 -25.30
C LEU A 75 16.04 -30.33 -24.10
N PHE A 76 15.57 -31.16 -23.18
CA PHE A 76 16.34 -31.55 -22.01
C PHE A 76 17.28 -32.72 -22.28
N SER A 77 17.03 -33.56 -23.29
CA SER A 77 17.89 -34.70 -23.59
C SER A 77 19.30 -34.29 -24.03
N ASP A 78 19.44 -33.12 -24.65
CA ASP A 78 20.74 -32.57 -25.09
C ASP A 78 21.43 -31.69 -24.05
N VAL A 79 20.75 -31.37 -22.96
CA VAL A 79 21.28 -30.49 -21.90
C VAL A 79 21.98 -31.35 -20.83
N LYS A 80 23.30 -31.42 -20.84
CA LYS A 80 24.06 -31.91 -19.70
C LYS A 80 23.94 -30.89 -18.57
N VAL A 81 22.95 -31.11 -17.70
CA VAL A 81 22.82 -30.33 -16.47
C VAL A 81 24.05 -30.61 -15.61
N LYS A 82 25.05 -29.78 -15.72
CA LYS A 82 26.17 -29.79 -14.78
C LYS A 82 25.64 -29.37 -13.42
N GLN A 83 25.58 -30.32 -12.51
CA GLN A 83 25.21 -30.08 -11.13
C GLN A 83 26.23 -29.13 -10.47
N SER A 84 25.86 -27.88 -10.39
CA SER A 84 26.28 -27.04 -9.28
C SER A 84 25.00 -26.66 -8.54
N ILE A 85 24.71 -27.36 -7.47
CA ILE A 85 23.69 -26.95 -6.50
C ILE A 85 24.09 -25.54 -6.09
N PRO A 86 23.29 -24.49 -6.38
CA PRO A 86 23.60 -23.16 -5.91
C PRO A 86 23.66 -23.22 -4.38
N ASP A 87 24.72 -22.68 -3.79
CA ASP A 87 24.76 -22.56 -2.34
C ASP A 87 23.61 -21.62 -1.88
N GLU A 88 23.31 -21.62 -0.59
CA GLU A 88 22.23 -20.84 -0.02
C GLU A 88 22.33 -19.34 -0.39
N LYS A 89 23.55 -18.82 -0.52
CA LYS A 89 23.82 -17.44 -0.96
C LYS A 89 23.54 -17.22 -2.45
N GLN A 90 23.74 -18.25 -3.28
CA GLN A 90 23.41 -18.19 -4.71
C GLN A 90 21.89 -18.30 -4.92
N LEU A 91 21.18 -19.10 -4.11
CA LEU A 91 19.71 -19.17 -4.09
C LEU A 91 19.08 -17.84 -3.67
N GLU A 92 19.69 -17.10 -2.73
CA GLU A 92 19.24 -15.76 -2.36
C GLU A 92 19.37 -14.74 -3.49
N ARG A 93 20.27 -14.94 -4.44
CA ARG A 93 20.51 -14.09 -5.61
C ARG A 93 19.62 -14.40 -6.81
N LEU A 94 18.88 -15.50 -6.79
CA LEU A 94 17.95 -15.83 -7.85
C LEU A 94 16.86 -14.77 -7.95
N PRO A 95 16.39 -14.43 -9.19
CA PRO A 95 15.28 -13.52 -9.37
C PRO A 95 14.05 -14.03 -8.62
N LYS A 96 13.60 -13.27 -7.64
CA LYS A 96 12.40 -13.60 -6.88
C LYS A 96 11.16 -13.12 -7.64
N PRO A 97 10.03 -13.83 -7.56
CA PRO A 97 8.79 -13.41 -8.20
C PRO A 97 8.34 -12.04 -7.66
N VAL A 98 7.64 -11.30 -8.50
CA VAL A 98 7.02 -10.02 -8.08
C VAL A 98 6.16 -10.19 -6.81
N THR A 99 5.51 -11.36 -6.66
CA THR A 99 4.71 -11.70 -5.48
C THR A 99 5.53 -11.85 -4.20
N TYR A 100 6.82 -12.12 -4.30
CA TYR A 100 7.72 -12.24 -3.14
C TYR A 100 7.90 -10.92 -2.40
N TYR A 101 7.81 -9.80 -3.10
CA TYR A 101 8.06 -8.48 -2.53
C TYR A 101 6.78 -7.83 -2.01
N ALA A 102 6.91 -7.16 -0.87
CA ALA A 102 6.01 -6.06 -0.54
C ALA A 102 6.28 -4.90 -1.50
N LYS A 103 5.27 -4.13 -1.86
CA LYS A 103 5.39 -3.12 -2.90
C LYS A 103 4.50 -1.92 -2.65
N TYR A 104 4.76 -0.84 -3.34
CA TYR A 104 3.86 0.28 -3.44
C TYR A 104 3.00 0.10 -4.69
N ALA A 105 1.69 0.01 -4.52
CA ALA A 105 0.72 -0.05 -5.59
C ALA A 105 0.11 1.33 -5.79
N PHE A 106 0.03 1.79 -7.04
CA PHE A 106 -0.57 3.09 -7.33
C PHE A 106 -1.45 3.03 -8.58
N ARG A 107 -2.46 3.88 -8.59
CA ARG A 107 -3.36 4.01 -9.72
C ARG A 107 -2.62 4.65 -10.89
N GLY A 108 -2.61 3.99 -12.05
CA GLY A 108 -1.98 4.50 -13.26
C GLY A 108 -2.70 5.73 -13.82
N MET A 109 -4.04 5.71 -13.89
CA MET A 109 -4.81 6.87 -14.33
C MET A 109 -4.95 7.89 -13.21
N CYS A 110 -4.69 9.16 -13.52
CA CYS A 110 -4.88 10.28 -12.62
C CYS A 110 -5.83 11.32 -13.24
N ALA A 111 -6.62 11.96 -12.38
CA ALA A 111 -7.50 13.05 -12.79
C ALA A 111 -7.38 14.18 -11.78
N SER A 112 -7.11 15.38 -12.28
CA SER A 112 -7.01 16.59 -11.45
C SER A 112 -8.33 16.98 -10.76
N ALA A 113 -9.45 16.47 -11.26
CA ALA A 113 -10.78 16.67 -10.69
C ALA A 113 -11.08 15.74 -9.49
N ASN A 114 -10.22 14.80 -9.18
CA ASN A 114 -10.35 13.95 -7.99
C ASN A 114 -9.88 14.68 -6.73
N GLU A 115 -10.31 14.19 -5.57
CA GLU A 115 -9.82 14.66 -4.27
C GLU A 115 -8.28 14.57 -4.17
N ARG A 116 -7.71 13.46 -4.69
CA ARG A 116 -6.27 13.23 -4.84
C ARG A 116 -5.97 12.81 -6.27
N THR A 117 -4.87 13.31 -6.82
CA THR A 117 -4.39 12.94 -8.15
C THR A 117 -3.55 11.68 -8.08
N PHE A 118 -2.62 11.63 -7.12
CA PHE A 118 -1.76 10.49 -6.87
C PHE A 118 -2.35 9.61 -5.77
N ILE A 119 -2.87 8.45 -6.17
CA ILE A 119 -3.52 7.50 -5.26
C ILE A 119 -2.72 6.22 -5.24
N GLY A 120 -2.17 5.89 -4.09
CA GLY A 120 -1.41 4.67 -3.90
C GLY A 120 -1.51 4.13 -2.49
N ALA A 121 -1.03 2.90 -2.30
CA ALA A 121 -1.02 2.22 -1.02
C ALA A 121 0.06 1.14 -0.96
N LEU A 122 0.42 0.72 0.24
CA LEU A 122 1.19 -0.50 0.44
C LEU A 122 0.38 -1.70 -0.06
N ALA A 123 1.05 -2.61 -0.75
CA ALA A 123 0.51 -3.89 -1.17
C ALA A 123 1.36 -5.01 -0.53
N PRO A 124 0.72 -5.99 0.14
CA PRO A 124 1.43 -7.05 0.84
C PRO A 124 2.09 -8.03 -0.13
N ARG A 125 2.97 -8.86 0.39
CA ARG A 125 3.51 -10.01 -0.34
C ARG A 125 2.35 -10.90 -0.82
N GLY A 126 2.56 -11.62 -1.91
CA GLY A 126 1.52 -12.45 -2.54
C GLY A 126 0.57 -11.68 -3.48
N SER A 127 0.54 -10.33 -3.41
CA SER A 127 -0.35 -9.53 -4.26
C SER A 127 0.21 -9.31 -5.66
N MET A 128 -0.69 -9.24 -6.63
CA MET A 128 -0.43 -8.86 -8.03
C MET A 128 -1.39 -7.73 -8.42
N ALA A 129 -1.05 -7.04 -9.48
CA ALA A 129 -1.93 -6.01 -10.04
C ALA A 129 -2.02 -6.15 -11.57
N ILE A 130 -3.13 -5.69 -12.12
CA ILE A 130 -3.38 -5.65 -13.55
C ILE A 130 -3.57 -4.21 -13.99
N ASN A 131 -3.18 -3.94 -15.19
CA ASN A 131 -3.29 -2.75 -16.04
C ASN A 131 -3.54 -1.37 -15.37
N ALA A 132 -4.64 -1.19 -14.65
CA ALA A 132 -5.00 0.10 -14.05
C ALA A 132 -4.18 0.42 -12.78
N ILE A 133 -3.58 -0.57 -12.16
CA ILE A 133 -2.75 -0.46 -10.97
C ILE A 133 -1.31 -0.82 -11.34
N ARG A 134 -0.39 0.08 -11.06
CA ARG A 134 1.04 -0.12 -11.26
C ARG A 134 1.72 -0.42 -9.93
N LEU A 135 2.84 -1.11 -10.00
CA LEU A 135 3.58 -1.59 -8.83
C LEU A 135 5.01 -1.07 -8.86
N ALA A 136 5.47 -0.49 -7.76
CA ALA A 136 6.86 -0.15 -7.52
C ALA A 136 7.45 -1.08 -6.44
N ILE A 137 8.60 -1.67 -6.72
CA ILE A 137 9.36 -2.55 -5.82
C ILE A 137 10.62 -1.83 -5.41
N PHE A 138 10.98 -1.94 -4.14
CA PHE A 138 12.16 -1.34 -3.54
C PHE A 138 13.14 -2.40 -3.08
N GLN A 139 14.41 -2.06 -2.98
CA GLN A 139 15.45 -3.00 -2.54
C GLN A 139 15.24 -3.49 -1.12
N THR A 140 14.70 -2.63 -0.25
CA THR A 140 14.43 -2.96 1.15
C THR A 140 13.02 -2.51 1.56
N THR A 141 12.45 -3.19 2.55
CA THR A 141 11.17 -2.78 3.15
C THR A 141 11.28 -1.39 3.78
N LYS A 142 12.44 -1.03 4.31
CA LYS A 142 12.69 0.33 4.83
C LYS A 142 12.46 1.38 3.73
N GLN A 143 13.10 1.23 2.57
CA GLN A 143 12.90 2.16 1.44
C GLN A 143 11.45 2.22 0.98
N LEU A 144 10.79 1.06 0.90
CA LEU A 144 9.35 0.99 0.58
C LEU A 144 8.52 1.83 1.56
N LEU A 145 8.74 1.68 2.86
CA LEU A 145 7.98 2.38 3.89
C LEU A 145 8.20 3.90 3.85
N TYR A 146 9.45 4.33 3.74
CA TYR A 146 9.79 5.75 3.66
C TYR A 146 9.24 6.40 2.37
N PHE A 147 9.39 5.73 1.23
CA PHE A 147 8.78 6.16 -0.02
C PHE A 147 7.26 6.24 0.11
N SER A 148 6.63 5.21 0.66
CA SER A 148 5.16 5.15 0.78
C SER A 148 4.62 6.23 1.72
N ALA A 149 5.36 6.58 2.79
CA ALA A 149 4.99 7.67 3.67
C ALA A 149 5.05 9.02 2.94
N PHE A 150 6.14 9.28 2.20
CA PHE A 150 6.25 10.46 1.34
C PHE A 150 5.13 10.49 0.29
N ALA A 151 4.93 9.39 -0.43
CA ALA A 151 3.93 9.26 -1.51
C ALA A 151 2.48 9.42 -1.02
N SER A 152 2.23 9.22 0.28
CA SER A 152 0.91 9.44 0.89
C SER A 152 0.61 10.91 1.19
N SER A 153 1.60 11.80 1.12
CA SER A 153 1.42 13.23 1.42
C SER A 153 0.79 14.02 0.27
N ILE A 154 0.18 15.17 0.59
CA ILE A 154 -0.26 16.11 -0.45
C ILE A 154 0.91 16.74 -1.19
N VAL A 155 2.10 16.76 -0.61
CA VAL A 155 3.32 17.25 -1.26
C VAL A 155 3.70 16.37 -2.43
N ALA A 156 3.73 15.07 -2.25
CA ALA A 156 3.98 14.12 -3.34
C ALA A 156 2.88 14.19 -4.42
N ASP A 157 1.63 14.29 -3.99
CA ASP A 157 0.48 14.45 -4.89
C ASP A 157 0.60 15.75 -5.72
N PHE A 158 1.01 16.84 -5.10
CA PHE A 158 1.26 18.11 -5.78
C PHE A 158 2.35 17.99 -6.85
N ILE A 159 3.47 17.31 -6.55
CA ILE A 159 4.56 17.08 -7.51
C ILE A 159 4.04 16.29 -8.73
N ILE A 160 3.25 15.25 -8.52
CA ILE A 160 2.65 14.48 -9.61
C ILE A 160 1.64 15.34 -10.39
N LYS A 161 0.83 16.13 -9.69
CA LYS A 161 -0.17 17.02 -10.31
C LYS A 161 0.46 18.07 -11.22
N LEU A 162 1.62 18.62 -10.84
CA LEU A 162 2.38 19.58 -11.66
C LEU A 162 2.80 19.02 -13.01
N LYS A 163 2.92 17.70 -13.15
CA LYS A 163 3.25 17.07 -14.44
C LYS A 163 2.14 17.18 -15.48
N GLY A 164 0.90 17.47 -15.07
CA GLY A 164 -0.24 17.72 -15.96
C GLY A 164 -0.66 16.54 -16.83
N ARG A 165 -0.22 15.32 -16.48
CA ARG A 165 -0.51 14.10 -17.25
C ARG A 165 -1.81 13.44 -16.78
N SER A 166 -2.45 12.68 -17.68
CA SER A 166 -3.60 11.84 -17.34
C SER A 166 -3.23 10.48 -16.75
N ASN A 167 -1.94 10.12 -16.81
CA ASN A 167 -1.40 8.87 -16.27
C ASN A 167 -0.10 9.13 -15.51
N VAL A 168 0.03 8.46 -14.38
CA VAL A 168 1.31 8.33 -13.66
C VAL A 168 2.10 7.18 -14.31
N VAL A 169 3.30 7.45 -14.71
CA VAL A 169 4.21 6.47 -15.33
C VAL A 169 5.40 6.16 -14.41
N GLU A 170 6.17 5.13 -14.75
CA GLU A 170 7.31 4.69 -13.97
C GLU A 170 8.34 5.80 -13.75
N ASP A 171 8.59 6.63 -14.77
CA ASP A 171 9.49 7.77 -14.67
C ASP A 171 9.03 8.82 -13.66
N ASP A 172 7.72 9.01 -13.49
CA ASP A 172 7.21 9.94 -12.49
C ASP A 172 7.53 9.44 -11.07
N ILE A 173 7.43 8.13 -10.86
CA ILE A 173 7.73 7.52 -9.57
C ILE A 173 9.24 7.51 -9.29
N SER A 174 10.06 7.22 -10.30
CA SER A 174 11.52 7.18 -10.16
C SER A 174 12.14 8.54 -9.81
N GLN A 175 11.44 9.63 -10.11
CA GLN A 175 11.85 11.00 -9.79
C GLN A 175 11.41 11.45 -8.38
N LEU A 176 10.54 10.70 -7.71
CA LEU A 176 10.15 11.01 -6.34
C LEU A 176 11.24 10.58 -5.35
N PRO A 177 11.55 11.39 -4.34
CA PRO A 177 12.61 11.09 -3.39
C PRO A 177 12.20 10.01 -2.40
N ILE A 178 13.19 9.30 -1.86
CA ILE A 178 13.08 8.52 -0.62
C ILE A 178 13.69 9.38 0.49
N LEU A 179 12.85 9.95 1.32
CA LEU A 179 13.27 10.80 2.43
C LEU A 179 13.43 9.93 3.69
N GLU A 180 14.59 9.99 4.34
CA GLU A 180 14.93 9.11 5.48
C GLU A 180 15.24 9.87 6.78
N GLY A 181 14.88 11.14 6.87
CA GLY A 181 15.17 11.96 8.03
C GLY A 181 14.31 11.64 9.27
N GLN A 182 14.49 12.42 10.32
CA GLN A 182 13.87 12.15 11.61
C GLN A 182 12.34 12.32 11.55
N ALA A 183 11.84 13.33 10.84
CA ALA A 183 10.40 13.53 10.67
C ALA A 183 9.74 12.35 9.96
N MET A 184 10.43 11.76 8.97
CA MET A 184 9.89 10.64 8.22
C MET A 184 9.72 9.36 9.05
N LYS A 185 10.47 9.16 10.13
CA LYS A 185 10.24 8.03 11.05
C LYS A 185 8.85 8.10 11.67
N HIS A 186 8.44 9.29 12.09
CA HIS A 186 7.09 9.52 12.61
C HIS A 186 6.01 9.37 11.53
N ALA A 187 6.30 9.77 10.29
CA ALA A 187 5.40 9.57 9.16
C ALA A 187 5.21 8.08 8.83
N VAL A 188 6.28 7.28 8.85
CA VAL A 188 6.23 5.82 8.65
C VAL A 188 5.37 5.13 9.73
N ASN A 189 5.48 5.55 11.00
CA ASN A 189 4.66 5.01 12.08
C ASN A 189 3.15 5.21 11.81
N ARG A 190 2.76 6.37 11.25
CA ARG A 190 1.37 6.68 10.85
C ARG A 190 0.96 5.88 9.62
N LEU A 191 1.83 5.79 8.62
CA LEU A 191 1.60 5.00 7.41
C LEU A 191 1.31 3.53 7.72
N LEU A 192 2.11 2.90 8.58
CA LEU A 192 1.94 1.51 8.97
C LEU A 192 0.55 1.28 9.57
N ARG A 193 0.10 2.15 10.47
CA ARG A 193 -1.21 2.08 11.09
C ARG A 193 -2.37 2.44 10.14
N LEU A 194 -2.11 3.19 9.07
CA LEU A 194 -3.08 3.44 8.01
C LEU A 194 -3.25 2.26 7.06
N SER A 195 -2.17 1.50 6.84
CA SER A 195 -2.06 0.54 5.74
C SER A 195 -2.17 -0.92 6.15
N CYS A 196 -1.72 -1.30 7.36
CA CYS A 196 -1.66 -2.70 7.79
C CYS A 196 -3.02 -3.22 8.29
N LEU A 197 -4.04 -3.22 7.41
CA LEU A 197 -5.45 -3.45 7.74
C LEU A 197 -5.84 -4.92 7.94
N SER A 198 -4.97 -5.86 7.60
CA SER A 198 -5.24 -7.30 7.72
C SER A 198 -3.96 -8.08 8.01
N SER A 199 -4.08 -9.35 8.39
CA SER A 199 -2.95 -10.24 8.63
C SER A 199 -2.03 -10.44 7.41
N ALA A 200 -2.50 -10.14 6.20
CA ALA A 200 -1.66 -10.14 5.00
C ALA A 200 -0.50 -9.13 5.07
N PHE A 201 -0.60 -8.12 5.93
CA PHE A 201 0.45 -7.13 6.16
C PHE A 201 1.34 -7.45 7.37
N ALA A 202 1.19 -8.62 8.01
CA ALA A 202 1.92 -8.95 9.24
C ALA A 202 3.45 -8.84 9.07
N ASP A 203 3.99 -9.27 7.94
CA ASP A 203 5.42 -9.17 7.64
C ASP A 203 5.87 -7.70 7.53
N ILE A 204 5.13 -6.89 6.78
CA ILE A 204 5.42 -5.46 6.62
C ILE A 204 5.34 -4.75 7.98
N TRP A 205 4.33 -5.08 8.77
CA TRP A 205 4.17 -4.56 10.12
C TRP A 205 5.37 -4.89 10.98
N LYS A 206 5.77 -6.18 11.04
CA LYS A 206 6.89 -6.66 11.84
C LYS A 206 8.22 -6.03 11.41
N GLU A 207 8.47 -5.93 10.11
CA GLU A 207 9.69 -5.31 9.56
C GLU A 207 9.75 -3.79 9.79
N GLY A 208 8.60 -3.13 9.81
CA GLY A 208 8.51 -1.68 10.01
C GLY A 208 8.33 -1.25 11.47
N PHE A 209 7.93 -2.17 12.34
CA PHE A 209 7.72 -1.89 13.76
C PHE A 209 9.04 -1.51 14.45
N ASN A 210 8.94 -0.55 15.34
CA ASN A 210 10.02 -0.21 16.27
C ASN A 210 9.42 0.17 17.63
N ASP A 211 10.17 -0.08 18.71
CA ASP A 211 9.68 0.11 20.07
C ASP A 211 9.26 1.57 20.38
N SER A 212 9.82 2.53 19.65
CA SER A 212 9.46 3.94 19.83
C SER A 212 8.04 4.25 19.37
N MET A 213 7.39 3.36 18.58
CA MET A 213 5.99 3.53 18.18
C MET A 213 5.03 3.56 19.38
N SER A 214 5.33 2.86 20.45
CA SER A 214 4.52 2.88 21.68
C SER A 214 4.52 4.26 22.39
N ASN A 215 5.52 5.09 22.09
CA ASN A 215 5.64 6.46 22.61
C ASN A 215 5.01 7.51 21.68
N GLU A 216 4.54 7.10 20.53
CA GLU A 216 3.84 7.99 19.60
C GLU A 216 2.51 8.47 20.18
N ARG A 217 2.08 9.60 19.68
CA ARG A 217 0.75 10.17 19.92
C ARG A 217 0.41 11.13 18.79
N PHE A 218 -0.85 11.29 18.53
CA PHE A 218 -1.28 12.40 17.68
C PHE A 218 -1.01 13.74 18.38
N VAL A 219 -0.80 14.76 17.59
CA VAL A 219 -0.72 16.14 18.10
C VAL A 219 -2.08 16.57 18.65
N ILE A 220 -3.15 16.20 17.93
CA ILE A 220 -4.53 16.40 18.34
C ILE A 220 -5.19 15.03 18.40
N GLU A 221 -5.20 14.44 19.59
CA GLU A 221 -5.74 13.08 19.80
C GLU A 221 -7.25 13.04 19.57
N ASN A 222 -7.96 14.05 20.05
CA ASN A 222 -9.41 14.16 19.95
C ASN A 222 -9.86 15.59 19.70
N PRO A 223 -10.98 15.79 18.98
CA PRO A 223 -11.67 17.08 19.02
C PRO A 223 -12.09 17.43 20.46
N PRO A 224 -12.20 18.71 20.79
CA PRO A 224 -12.63 19.12 22.14
C PRO A 224 -13.99 18.49 22.54
N GLY A 225 -13.99 17.81 23.68
CA GLY A 225 -15.18 17.11 24.20
C GLY A 225 -15.37 15.68 23.73
N PHE A 226 -14.52 15.19 22.84
CA PHE A 226 -14.51 13.79 22.43
C PHE A 226 -13.52 13.00 23.30
N ARG A 227 -13.75 11.69 23.43
CA ARG A 227 -12.90 10.80 24.23
C ARG A 227 -12.83 9.43 23.56
N PHE A 228 -11.84 9.26 22.69
CA PHE A 228 -11.45 7.98 22.13
C PHE A 228 -9.93 7.96 22.03
N GLU A 229 -9.34 6.79 22.10
CA GLU A 229 -7.91 6.62 22.17
C GLU A 229 -7.35 6.00 20.89
N SER A 230 -6.17 6.43 20.49
CA SER A 230 -5.44 5.87 19.34
C SER A 230 -4.66 4.60 19.66
N HIS A 231 -4.56 4.23 20.95
CA HIS A 231 -3.92 2.98 21.40
C HIS A 231 -2.49 2.75 20.92
N TRP A 232 -1.67 3.81 20.89
CA TRP A 232 -0.26 3.68 20.53
C TRP A 232 0.53 2.83 21.53
N LYS A 233 0.19 2.91 22.81
CA LYS A 233 0.89 2.19 23.89
C LYS A 233 0.70 0.68 23.84
N ASP A 234 -0.34 0.21 23.19
CA ASP A 234 -0.71 -1.20 23.12
C ASP A 234 -0.09 -1.92 21.93
N LEU A 235 0.76 -1.23 21.16
CA LEU A 235 1.38 -1.78 19.95
C LEU A 235 2.56 -2.69 20.30
N SER A 236 2.70 -3.75 19.52
CA SER A 236 3.83 -4.68 19.56
C SER A 236 4.29 -5.04 18.14
N ALA A 237 5.41 -5.73 18.02
CA ALA A 237 5.92 -6.21 16.74
C ALA A 237 5.01 -7.26 16.08
N GLU A 238 4.15 -7.91 16.84
CA GLU A 238 3.19 -8.88 16.30
C GLU A 238 1.93 -8.17 15.81
N TRP A 239 1.55 -8.47 14.56
CA TRP A 239 0.35 -7.90 13.98
C TRP A 239 -0.91 -8.41 14.71
N SER A 240 -1.82 -7.51 15.00
CA SER A 240 -3.14 -7.80 15.55
C SER A 240 -4.18 -6.85 14.98
N ASN A 241 -5.45 -7.15 15.22
CA ASN A 241 -6.55 -6.28 14.79
C ASN A 241 -6.54 -4.87 15.44
N ASN A 242 -5.65 -4.60 16.38
CA ASN A 242 -5.54 -3.31 17.06
C ASN A 242 -4.43 -2.41 16.50
N VAL A 243 -3.63 -2.90 15.54
CA VAL A 243 -2.50 -2.13 15.02
C VAL A 243 -2.92 -0.97 14.11
N PHE A 244 -4.08 -1.04 13.45
CA PHE A 244 -4.53 -0.03 12.51
C PHE A 244 -5.60 0.91 13.11
N PHE A 245 -5.67 2.12 12.57
CA PHE A 245 -6.69 3.10 12.97
C PHE A 245 -8.07 2.69 12.45
N ARG A 246 -9.04 2.57 13.36
CA ARG A 246 -10.41 2.11 13.06
C ARG A 246 -11.38 3.25 12.82
N ASN A 247 -11.19 4.41 13.45
CA ASN A 247 -12.07 5.55 13.27
C ASN A 247 -11.56 6.51 12.19
N ASP A 248 -12.49 7.22 11.56
CA ASP A 248 -12.20 8.11 10.43
C ASP A 248 -11.39 9.33 10.88
N TYR A 249 -11.61 9.82 12.10
CA TYR A 249 -10.87 10.95 12.65
C TYR A 249 -9.38 10.63 12.79
N HIS A 250 -9.01 9.50 13.41
CA HIS A 250 -7.60 9.12 13.54
C HIS A 250 -6.94 8.86 12.18
N ARG A 251 -7.69 8.29 11.22
CA ARG A 251 -7.18 8.12 9.85
C ARG A 251 -6.91 9.47 9.19
N ARG A 252 -7.84 10.44 9.35
CA ARG A 252 -7.65 11.82 8.89
C ARG A 252 -6.43 12.46 9.56
N GLN A 253 -6.30 12.35 10.89
CA GLN A 253 -5.16 12.92 11.61
C GLN A 253 -3.83 12.30 11.19
N ALA A 254 -3.78 10.99 10.99
CA ALA A 254 -2.57 10.34 10.51
C ALA A 254 -2.14 10.87 9.13
N MET A 255 -3.08 11.05 8.20
CA MET A 255 -2.79 11.63 6.87
C MET A 255 -2.35 13.09 6.99
N LEU A 256 -3.03 13.90 7.81
CA LEU A 256 -2.67 15.29 8.06
C LEU A 256 -1.26 15.41 8.65
N GLU A 257 -0.93 14.58 9.64
CA GLU A 257 0.39 14.61 10.26
C GLU A 257 1.49 14.10 9.34
N ILE A 258 1.20 13.16 8.41
CA ILE A 258 2.12 12.79 7.33
C ILE A 258 2.41 14.00 6.44
N ASP A 259 1.40 14.77 6.04
CA ASP A 259 1.59 15.99 5.24
C ASP A 259 2.54 16.98 5.93
N VAL A 260 2.32 17.21 7.22
CA VAL A 260 3.15 18.12 8.04
C VAL A 260 4.57 17.59 8.20
N LEU A 261 4.73 16.30 8.51
CA LEU A 261 6.05 15.69 8.70
C LEU A 261 6.88 15.71 7.41
N VAL A 262 6.25 15.45 6.27
CA VAL A 262 6.90 15.59 4.96
C VAL A 262 7.28 17.04 4.68
N ALA A 263 6.40 17.99 4.96
CA ALA A 263 6.69 19.42 4.79
C ALA A 263 7.90 19.85 5.64
N ILE A 264 7.96 19.42 6.91
CA ILE A 264 9.10 19.70 7.81
C ILE A 264 10.39 19.06 7.26
N GLU A 265 10.33 17.82 6.80
CA GLU A 265 11.50 17.09 6.30
C GLU A 265 12.15 17.76 5.09
N ILE A 266 11.35 18.37 4.21
CA ILE A 266 11.86 19.11 3.04
C ILE A 266 11.94 20.61 3.25
N ASN A 267 11.81 21.07 4.49
CA ASN A 267 11.86 22.48 4.87
C ASN A 267 10.82 23.41 4.24
N LEU A 268 9.63 22.88 3.88
CA LEU A 268 8.49 23.75 3.56
C LEU A 268 7.98 24.44 4.83
N THR A 269 7.65 25.71 4.70
CA THR A 269 6.96 26.46 5.75
C THR A 269 5.50 26.03 5.89
N ILE A 270 4.88 26.36 7.01
CA ILE A 270 3.44 26.07 7.20
C ILE A 270 2.58 26.85 6.22
N GLU A 271 2.96 28.06 5.85
CA GLU A 271 2.26 28.90 4.89
C GLU A 271 2.29 28.26 3.49
N GLU A 272 3.44 27.73 3.07
CA GLU A 272 3.58 27.03 1.79
C GLU A 272 2.76 25.75 1.78
N LEU A 273 2.74 24.95 2.84
CA LEU A 273 1.90 23.74 2.95
C LEU A 273 0.41 24.11 2.86
N ILE A 274 -0.03 25.15 3.57
CA ILE A 274 -1.42 25.64 3.51
C ILE A 274 -1.75 26.14 2.12
N GLN A 275 -0.82 26.81 1.44
CA GLN A 275 -1.02 27.29 0.06
C GLN A 275 -1.16 26.11 -0.91
N VAL A 276 -0.31 25.08 -0.81
CA VAL A 276 -0.44 23.85 -1.59
C VAL A 276 -1.82 23.23 -1.39
N TYR A 277 -2.25 23.02 -0.14
CA TYR A 277 -3.58 22.48 0.15
C TYR A 277 -4.70 23.34 -0.43
N SER A 278 -4.69 24.64 -0.14
CA SER A 278 -5.80 25.54 -0.44
C SER A 278 -6.00 25.79 -1.93
N VAL A 279 -4.90 25.82 -2.69
CA VAL A 279 -4.91 26.15 -4.12
C VAL A 279 -4.98 24.89 -4.99
N GLN A 280 -4.23 23.86 -4.63
CA GLN A 280 -4.07 22.70 -5.50
C GLN A 280 -5.08 21.57 -5.22
N PHE A 281 -5.76 21.60 -4.08
CA PHE A 281 -6.72 20.56 -3.69
C PHE A 281 -8.14 21.09 -3.43
N PRO A 282 -8.75 21.81 -4.39
CA PRO A 282 -10.08 22.43 -4.18
C PRO A 282 -11.18 21.40 -3.91
N VAL A 283 -11.11 20.21 -4.51
CA VAL A 283 -12.09 19.14 -4.29
C VAL A 283 -11.97 18.61 -2.86
N MET A 284 -10.73 18.35 -2.39
CA MET A 284 -10.48 17.92 -1.00
C MET A 284 -11.01 18.98 -0.02
N LYS A 285 -10.67 20.25 -0.25
CA LYS A 285 -11.11 21.36 0.59
C LYS A 285 -12.64 21.46 0.61
N THR A 286 -13.30 21.32 -0.54
CA THR A 286 -14.77 21.34 -0.62
C THR A 286 -15.38 20.21 0.20
N TYR A 287 -14.83 18.99 0.13
CA TYR A 287 -15.32 17.86 0.88
C TYR A 287 -15.11 18.05 2.38
N GLU A 288 -13.93 18.44 2.79
CA GLU A 288 -13.59 18.62 4.21
C GLU A 288 -14.35 19.77 4.88
N ASN A 289 -14.74 20.80 4.15
CA ASN A 289 -15.59 21.87 4.68
C ASN A 289 -16.97 21.39 5.14
N PHE A 290 -17.42 20.22 4.67
CA PHE A 290 -18.69 19.61 5.04
C PHE A 290 -18.54 18.32 5.85
N ASP A 291 -17.31 17.89 6.10
CA ASP A 291 -17.08 16.70 6.92
C ASP A 291 -17.29 17.02 8.40
N GLU A 292 -18.13 16.22 9.04
CA GLU A 292 -18.36 16.22 10.48
C GLU A 292 -18.07 14.85 11.06
N TYR A 293 -17.71 14.83 12.34
CA TYR A 293 -17.37 13.62 13.08
C TYR A 293 -18.29 13.47 14.29
N ASP A 294 -18.75 12.25 14.54
CA ASP A 294 -19.52 11.90 15.73
C ASP A 294 -18.62 11.69 16.96
N LEU A 295 -19.24 11.50 18.11
CA LEU A 295 -18.57 11.26 19.40
C LEU A 295 -17.52 10.12 19.38
N HIS A 296 -17.64 9.17 18.44
CA HIS A 296 -16.72 8.03 18.27
C HIS A 296 -15.69 8.25 17.18
N GLY A 297 -15.60 9.46 16.62
CA GLY A 297 -14.66 9.79 15.55
C GLY A 297 -15.03 9.21 14.19
N ARG A 298 -16.26 8.77 13.99
CA ARG A 298 -16.77 8.33 12.68
C ARG A 298 -17.19 9.53 11.88
N ARG A 299 -16.80 9.61 10.63
CA ARG A 299 -17.24 10.67 9.72
C ARG A 299 -18.72 10.45 9.35
N LEU A 300 -19.48 11.49 9.41
CA LEU A 300 -20.88 11.48 8.97
C LEU A 300 -20.94 11.44 7.44
N PRO A 301 -21.81 10.59 6.86
CA PRO A 301 -22.11 10.67 5.43
C PRO A 301 -22.59 12.06 5.04
N ASN A 302 -22.04 12.63 3.97
CA ASN A 302 -22.50 13.93 3.49
C ASN A 302 -22.82 13.94 1.99
N THR A 303 -23.75 14.82 1.59
CA THR A 303 -24.24 14.90 0.22
C THR A 303 -23.21 15.46 -0.75
N THR A 304 -22.26 16.28 -0.29
CA THR A 304 -21.19 16.85 -1.11
C THR A 304 -20.24 15.76 -1.61
N ARG A 305 -19.97 14.75 -0.77
CA ARG A 305 -19.19 13.57 -1.16
C ARG A 305 -20.02 12.52 -1.91
N LYS A 306 -21.33 12.69 -1.97
CA LYS A 306 -22.29 11.70 -2.50
C LYS A 306 -22.19 10.36 -1.75
N ASP A 307 -21.96 10.42 -0.44
CA ASP A 307 -21.89 9.22 0.40
C ASP A 307 -23.25 8.50 0.46
N ALA A 308 -23.23 7.18 0.51
CA ALA A 308 -24.43 6.39 0.75
C ALA A 308 -25.01 6.71 2.14
N GLY A 309 -26.32 6.89 2.23
CA GLY A 309 -27.02 7.31 3.46
C GLY A 309 -26.95 8.80 3.79
N ALA A 310 -26.29 9.61 2.94
CA ALA A 310 -26.15 11.05 3.20
C ALA A 310 -27.47 11.81 3.16
N LYS A 311 -28.39 11.43 2.27
CA LYS A 311 -29.72 12.06 2.18
C LYS A 311 -30.56 11.69 3.41
N GLU A 312 -30.58 10.43 3.78
CA GLU A 312 -31.30 9.90 4.92
C GLU A 312 -30.82 10.56 6.22
N LEU A 313 -29.50 10.72 6.37
CA LEU A 313 -28.91 11.40 7.52
C LEU A 313 -29.29 12.89 7.55
N ARG A 314 -29.13 13.60 6.43
CA ARG A 314 -29.50 15.02 6.35
C ARG A 314 -30.97 15.25 6.71
N ASP A 315 -31.89 14.42 6.18
CA ASP A 315 -33.31 14.54 6.43
C ASP A 315 -33.63 14.21 7.92
N SER A 316 -32.92 13.28 8.53
CA SER A 316 -33.03 12.97 9.96
C SER A 316 -32.47 14.09 10.86
N LEU A 317 -31.46 14.82 10.41
CA LEU A 317 -30.85 15.91 11.17
C LEU A 317 -31.62 17.23 11.06
N ALA A 318 -32.50 17.39 10.08
CA ALA A 318 -33.20 18.66 9.82
C ALA A 318 -33.97 19.22 11.03
N ASN A 319 -34.51 18.35 11.89
CA ASN A 319 -35.24 18.73 13.11
C ASN A 319 -34.65 18.05 14.36
N HIS A 320 -33.37 17.67 14.34
CA HIS A 320 -32.73 16.92 15.40
C HIS A 320 -32.32 17.85 16.56
N ASP A 321 -32.41 17.34 17.79
CA ASP A 321 -32.11 18.09 19.03
C ASP A 321 -30.59 18.29 19.27
N GLY A 322 -29.73 17.68 18.45
CA GLY A 322 -28.27 17.70 18.59
C GLY A 322 -27.71 16.95 19.81
N LYS A 323 -28.57 16.20 20.53
CA LYS A 323 -28.20 15.52 21.80
C LYS A 323 -28.42 14.01 21.73
N THR A 324 -29.47 13.54 21.05
CA THR A 324 -29.80 12.13 20.97
C THR A 324 -29.07 11.44 19.80
N PRO A 325 -28.78 10.13 19.84
CA PRO A 325 -28.21 9.42 18.71
C PRO A 325 -29.15 9.41 17.50
N VAL A 326 -28.59 9.50 16.29
CA VAL A 326 -29.33 9.46 15.02
C VAL A 326 -29.05 8.14 14.32
N THR A 327 -30.11 7.37 14.07
CA THR A 327 -30.04 6.11 13.33
C THR A 327 -30.60 6.30 11.93
N VAL A 328 -29.82 5.94 10.93
CA VAL A 328 -30.23 5.99 9.51
C VAL A 328 -30.00 4.63 8.85
N SER A 329 -30.85 4.34 7.88
CA SER A 329 -30.78 3.11 7.10
C SER A 329 -30.85 3.44 5.62
N TRP A 330 -30.08 2.73 4.80
CA TRP A 330 -30.12 2.84 3.34
C TRP A 330 -29.85 1.50 2.69
N GLU A 331 -30.31 1.31 1.49
CA GLU A 331 -30.08 0.12 0.71
C GLU A 331 -28.74 0.18 -0.04
N ILE A 332 -28.04 -0.95 -0.11
CA ILE A 332 -26.88 -1.10 -1.00
C ILE A 332 -27.39 -1.53 -2.36
N ASP A 333 -27.17 -0.69 -3.35
CA ASP A 333 -27.53 -0.96 -4.75
C ASP A 333 -27.09 -2.37 -5.19
N ASN A 334 -28.02 -3.09 -5.81
CA ASN A 334 -27.84 -4.44 -6.37
C ASN A 334 -27.55 -5.59 -5.40
N ARG A 335 -27.68 -5.40 -4.07
CA ARG A 335 -27.41 -6.49 -3.10
C ARG A 335 -28.59 -6.90 -2.24
N ASN A 336 -29.74 -6.26 -2.35
CA ASN A 336 -30.89 -6.44 -1.42
C ASN A 336 -30.48 -6.43 0.06
N GLN A 337 -29.51 -5.58 0.41
CA GLN A 337 -28.99 -5.46 1.75
C GLN A 337 -29.24 -4.05 2.26
N THR A 338 -29.80 -3.94 3.45
CA THR A 338 -29.96 -2.68 4.16
C THR A 338 -28.80 -2.48 5.14
N VAL A 339 -28.15 -1.34 5.06
CA VAL A 339 -27.15 -0.90 6.05
C VAL A 339 -27.84 0.03 7.03
N THR A 340 -27.70 -0.24 8.31
CA THR A 340 -28.17 0.64 9.39
C THR A 340 -26.95 1.13 10.18
N LYS A 341 -26.86 2.45 10.39
CA LYS A 341 -25.82 3.06 11.23
C LYS A 341 -26.42 4.05 12.20
N THR A 342 -25.87 4.07 13.41
CA THR A 342 -26.22 5.04 14.46
C THR A 342 -25.03 5.95 14.70
N PHE A 343 -25.24 7.26 14.61
CA PHE A 343 -24.25 8.30 14.87
C PHE A 343 -24.58 8.98 16.21
N HIS A 344 -23.54 9.28 16.97
CA HIS A 344 -23.67 9.79 18.34
C HIS A 344 -23.19 11.24 18.41
N PRO A 345 -24.03 12.20 18.78
CA PRO A 345 -23.61 13.59 18.97
C PRO A 345 -22.68 13.73 20.19
N PRO A 346 -21.94 14.85 20.31
CA PRO A 346 -21.99 16.00 19.40
C PRO A 346 -21.35 15.72 18.05
N PHE A 347 -21.88 16.36 16.99
CA PHE A 347 -21.27 16.34 15.67
C PHE A 347 -20.37 17.56 15.53
N LYS A 348 -19.14 17.35 15.04
CA LYS A 348 -18.13 18.42 14.94
C LYS A 348 -17.47 18.47 13.59
N HIS A 349 -17.49 19.63 13.02
CA HIS A 349 -16.60 19.99 11.93
C HIS A 349 -15.18 20.25 12.45
N ILE A 350 -14.16 19.83 11.66
CA ILE A 350 -12.75 19.97 12.02
C ILE A 350 -12.02 20.69 10.88
N ASP A 351 -11.40 21.82 11.23
CA ASP A 351 -10.66 22.64 10.27
C ASP A 351 -9.23 22.08 10.04
N ARG A 352 -8.95 21.70 8.79
CA ARG A 352 -7.62 21.17 8.43
C ARG A 352 -6.52 22.22 8.57
N ILE A 353 -6.81 23.47 8.23
CA ILE A 353 -5.80 24.53 8.26
C ILE A 353 -5.35 24.81 9.69
N GLU A 354 -6.30 24.86 10.62
CA GLU A 354 -5.98 25.03 12.04
C GLU A 354 -5.21 23.81 12.58
N ASP A 355 -5.62 22.59 12.22
CA ASP A 355 -4.89 21.38 12.60
C ASP A 355 -3.47 21.35 12.01
N TYR A 356 -3.26 21.79 10.76
CA TYR A 356 -1.93 21.92 10.17
C TYR A 356 -1.03 22.86 10.97
N LYS A 357 -1.52 24.04 11.35
CA LYS A 357 -0.77 25.01 12.14
C LYS A 357 -0.33 24.43 13.48
N VAL A 358 -1.25 23.77 14.18
CA VAL A 358 -0.98 23.14 15.47
C VAL A 358 0.01 21.99 15.31
N ALA A 359 -0.20 21.10 14.34
CA ALA A 359 0.67 19.96 14.10
C ALA A 359 2.09 20.40 13.70
N TYR A 360 2.20 21.36 12.80
CA TYR A 360 3.50 21.87 12.34
C TYR A 360 4.31 22.47 13.50
N ARG A 361 3.71 23.33 14.33
CA ARG A 361 4.38 23.90 15.50
C ARG A 361 4.88 22.82 16.45
N VAL A 362 4.00 21.89 16.82
CA VAL A 362 4.33 20.85 17.80
C VAL A 362 5.42 19.90 17.26
N PHE A 363 5.37 19.52 15.97
CA PHE A 363 6.42 18.69 15.40
C PHE A 363 7.75 19.43 15.24
N LYS A 364 7.74 20.72 14.90
CA LYS A 364 8.98 21.54 14.90
C LYS A 364 9.61 21.57 16.29
N GLU A 365 8.81 21.75 17.34
CA GLU A 365 9.31 21.73 18.73
C GLU A 365 9.83 20.34 19.15
N ARG A 366 9.21 19.25 18.69
CA ARG A 366 9.64 17.87 19.02
C ARG A 366 10.89 17.42 18.27
N LEU A 367 11.12 17.94 17.09
CA LEU A 367 12.20 17.51 16.20
C LEU A 367 13.46 18.41 16.30
N GLY A 368 13.35 19.54 17.03
CA GLY A 368 14.46 20.49 17.24
C GLY A 368 14.58 21.49 16.14
#